data_7ba0a228e395050e6e4a5524991e5389
#
_entry.id   7ba0a228e395050e6e4a5524991e5389
#
_cell.length_a   1.000
_cell.length_b   1.000
_cell.length_c   1.000
_cell.angle_alpha   90.00
_cell.angle_beta   90.00
_cell.angle_gamma   90.00
#
_symmetry.space_group_name_H-M   'P 1'
#
loop_
_entity.id
_entity.type
_entity.pdbx_description
1 polymer ?
#
loop_
_entity_poly.entity_id
_entity_poly.type
_entity_poly.pdbx_seq_one_letter_code
_entity_poly.pdbx_strand_id
1 'polypeptide(L)'
;MHRSLTAACLLALAGPALADDVTTFTLENGLDVVVIEDHRAPAVTQMVWYRIGAADEPPGHSGIAHFLEHLMFQGTDDMAEGAFSATVEENGGTDNAFTSWDYTAYFQRVAADRLDLMMKMEADRMRDLQLTEDDVTTERQVILEERSQRTDGDPGSLLNEQMAAAQFMNHPYGIPVIGWRHEMEALSRQDALDFYQANYAPNNAILIVAGDVQPDEVRALAEKHYGPLAPSNRIKPRERPQEPPQLAGRRLVMQDERVSEPYLVRSYLAPERNTGDQRKAAALTILAELLGGNQTSSVLARNLQFDRKVAVWSAAFYDGTSVDPDTFGLYVSPVPGVSLADAEKAMDEVIAGFLESGPDPAQFARIKTQVRAAEIYGRDSAGGLARLYGQALSVGLTVQDVQDWPEVLQSITEDEVMAAARDVLNRDNAVTGWLTPPQETAQ
;
A
#
# COMPACT_ATOMS: atom_id res chain seq x y z
N MET A 1 -17.55 -41.53 -55.08
CA MET A 1 -18.07 -40.47 -54.17
C MET A 1 -17.01 -40.21 -53.13
N HIS A 2 -16.15 -39.23 -53.40
CA HIS A 2 -15.06 -38.81 -52.47
C HIS A 2 -15.57 -37.66 -51.61
N ARG A 3 -15.58 -37.83 -50.30
CA ARG A 3 -15.84 -36.78 -49.32
C ARG A 3 -14.47 -36.26 -48.80
N SER A 4 -14.13 -35.07 -49.23
CA SER A 4 -13.01 -34.30 -48.66
C SER A 4 -13.38 -33.70 -47.34
N LEU A 5 -12.70 -34.05 -46.26
CA LEU A 5 -12.78 -33.34 -44.96
C LEU A 5 -11.81 -32.17 -45.01
N THR A 6 -12.31 -30.98 -44.98
CA THR A 6 -11.53 -29.76 -44.78
C THR A 6 -11.35 -29.53 -43.27
N ALA A 7 -10.12 -29.74 -42.77
CA ALA A 7 -9.75 -29.37 -41.40
C ALA A 7 -9.49 -27.87 -41.35
N ALA A 8 -10.34 -27.13 -40.61
CA ALA A 8 -10.10 -25.71 -40.29
C ALA A 8 -9.11 -25.62 -39.12
N CYS A 9 -7.87 -25.20 -39.39
CA CYS A 9 -6.94 -24.77 -38.35
C CYS A 9 -7.40 -23.45 -37.78
N LEU A 10 -7.90 -23.44 -36.55
CA LEU A 10 -8.03 -22.23 -35.73
C LEU A 10 -6.61 -21.82 -35.30
N LEU A 11 -6.04 -20.84 -35.97
CA LEU A 11 -4.91 -20.08 -35.41
C LEU A 11 -5.43 -19.25 -34.24
N ALA A 12 -5.08 -19.65 -33.02
CA ALA A 12 -5.18 -18.79 -31.87
C ALA A 12 -4.19 -17.63 -32.08
N LEU A 13 -4.68 -16.45 -32.38
CA LEU A 13 -3.93 -15.21 -32.29
C LEU A 13 -3.64 -14.98 -30.80
N ALA A 14 -2.48 -15.43 -30.30
CA ALA A 14 -1.92 -14.88 -29.09
C ALA A 14 -1.61 -13.42 -29.39
N GLY A 15 -2.45 -12.51 -28.89
CA GLY A 15 -2.11 -11.09 -28.87
C GLY A 15 -0.80 -10.92 -28.10
N PRO A 16 0.05 -9.96 -28.46
CA PRO A 16 1.23 -9.65 -27.66
C PRO A 16 0.76 -9.34 -26.24
N ALA A 17 1.37 -9.99 -25.25
CA ALA A 17 1.33 -9.51 -23.89
C ALA A 17 1.82 -8.06 -23.95
N LEU A 18 1.02 -7.10 -23.50
CA LEU A 18 1.45 -5.72 -23.32
C LEU A 18 2.45 -5.76 -22.15
N ALA A 19 3.72 -6.03 -22.46
CA ALA A 19 4.80 -5.70 -21.56
C ALA A 19 4.85 -4.17 -21.52
N ASP A 20 4.80 -3.58 -20.34
CA ASP A 20 5.06 -2.16 -20.17
C ASP A 20 6.47 -1.88 -20.72
N ASP A 21 6.63 -0.87 -21.58
CA ASP A 21 7.95 -0.43 -22.03
C ASP A 21 8.64 0.31 -20.87
N VAL A 22 9.36 -0.45 -20.05
CA VAL A 22 10.04 0.05 -18.84
C VAL A 22 11.55 0.04 -19.06
N THR A 23 12.15 1.22 -19.04
CA THR A 23 13.60 1.40 -19.06
C THR A 23 14.10 1.77 -17.67
N THR A 24 15.17 1.13 -17.22
CA THR A 24 15.78 1.40 -15.91
C THR A 24 17.27 1.73 -16.04
N PHE A 25 17.74 2.64 -15.19
CA PHE A 25 19.16 2.95 -15.03
C PHE A 25 19.41 3.56 -13.67
N THR A 26 20.68 3.56 -13.23
CA THR A 26 21.09 4.19 -11.97
C THR A 26 22.10 5.29 -12.28
N LEU A 27 21.96 6.47 -11.68
CA LEU A 27 22.93 7.56 -11.78
C LEU A 27 24.17 7.26 -10.94
N GLU A 28 25.27 7.95 -11.21
CA GLU A 28 26.54 7.77 -10.48
C GLU A 28 26.42 8.00 -8.97
N ASN A 29 25.48 8.87 -8.55
CA ASN A 29 25.20 9.16 -7.15
C ASN A 29 24.24 8.16 -6.48
N GLY A 30 23.84 7.09 -7.19
CA GLY A 30 23.01 6.00 -6.67
C GLY A 30 21.51 6.22 -6.78
N LEU A 31 21.02 7.26 -7.46
CA LEU A 31 19.60 7.43 -7.76
C LEU A 31 19.16 6.38 -8.80
N ASP A 32 18.22 5.54 -8.43
CA ASP A 32 17.56 4.64 -9.37
C ASP A 32 16.52 5.40 -10.18
N VAL A 33 16.47 5.18 -11.48
CA VAL A 33 15.53 5.83 -12.40
C VAL A 33 14.75 4.78 -13.18
N VAL A 34 13.44 4.94 -13.21
CA VAL A 34 12.51 4.10 -13.97
C VAL A 34 11.73 4.98 -14.93
N VAL A 35 11.74 4.65 -16.21
CA VAL A 35 11.00 5.34 -17.26
C VAL A 35 9.96 4.39 -17.83
N ILE A 36 8.71 4.83 -17.86
CA ILE A 36 7.57 4.07 -18.38
C ILE A 36 6.95 4.90 -19.52
N GLU A 37 7.14 4.44 -20.75
CA GLU A 37 6.64 5.15 -21.92
C GLU A 37 5.12 4.95 -22.12
N ASP A 38 4.37 6.05 -22.21
CA ASP A 38 2.94 6.04 -22.50
C ASP A 38 2.58 7.30 -23.34
N HIS A 39 2.58 7.15 -24.66
CA HIS A 39 2.37 8.23 -25.60
C HIS A 39 0.89 8.49 -25.95
N ARG A 40 -0.07 7.94 -25.18
CA ARG A 40 -1.51 8.11 -25.42
C ARG A 40 -2.02 9.51 -25.13
N ALA A 41 -1.32 10.26 -24.27
CA ALA A 41 -1.67 11.65 -23.92
C ALA A 41 -0.37 12.45 -23.69
N PRO A 42 -0.32 13.76 -24.05
CA PRO A 42 0.86 14.61 -23.88
C PRO A 42 1.03 15.05 -22.41
N ALA A 43 1.08 14.09 -21.50
CA ALA A 43 1.20 14.31 -20.07
C ALA A 43 2.20 13.34 -19.45
N VAL A 44 2.82 13.76 -18.36
CA VAL A 44 3.79 12.97 -17.60
C VAL A 44 3.44 13.00 -16.12
N THR A 45 3.66 11.86 -15.46
CA THR A 45 3.69 11.74 -14.00
C THR A 45 5.13 11.49 -13.59
N GLN A 46 5.69 12.40 -12.80
CA GLN A 46 6.95 12.24 -12.11
C GLN A 46 6.67 11.84 -10.67
N MET A 47 7.39 10.84 -10.14
CA MET A 47 7.34 10.46 -8.74
C MET A 47 8.75 10.27 -8.20
N VAL A 48 9.03 10.79 -6.99
CA VAL A 48 10.22 10.45 -6.23
C VAL A 48 9.80 9.66 -4.99
N TRP A 49 10.31 8.44 -4.91
CA TRP A 49 10.06 7.51 -3.81
C TRP A 49 11.31 7.41 -2.95
N TYR A 50 11.18 7.71 -1.68
CA TYR A 50 12.25 7.48 -0.71
C TYR A 50 12.02 6.16 0.02
N ARG A 51 13.07 5.33 0.10
CA ARG A 51 13.05 4.04 0.82
C ARG A 51 13.14 4.28 2.32
N ILE A 52 12.22 5.05 2.86
CA ILE A 52 12.11 5.42 4.27
C ILE A 52 10.66 5.73 4.60
N GLY A 53 10.11 5.14 5.65
CA GLY A 53 8.75 5.35 6.08
C GLY A 53 8.61 5.26 7.60
N ALA A 54 7.37 5.15 8.08
CA ALA A 54 7.07 5.15 9.50
C ALA A 54 7.72 3.99 10.28
N ALA A 55 7.95 2.85 9.64
CA ALA A 55 8.59 1.71 10.29
C ALA A 55 10.11 1.87 10.51
N ASP A 56 10.70 2.92 9.95
CA ASP A 56 12.13 3.23 10.08
C ASP A 56 12.39 4.40 11.04
N GLU A 57 11.36 4.89 11.72
CA GLU A 57 11.44 6.02 12.65
C GLU A 57 12.22 5.67 13.93
N PRO A 58 12.97 6.61 14.49
CA PRO A 58 13.60 6.39 15.78
C PRO A 58 12.56 6.17 16.88
N PRO A 59 12.79 5.26 17.84
CA PRO A 59 11.88 5.07 18.97
C PRO A 59 11.61 6.37 19.73
N GLY A 60 10.33 6.66 20.01
CA GLY A 60 9.89 7.88 20.69
C GLY A 60 9.67 9.08 19.77
N HIS A 61 9.78 8.89 18.44
CA HIS A 61 9.59 9.93 17.44
C HIS A 61 8.60 9.49 16.37
N SER A 62 7.58 8.71 16.75
CA SER A 62 6.58 8.24 15.77
C SER A 62 5.85 9.40 15.11
N GLY A 63 5.59 9.25 13.82
CA GLY A 63 5.01 10.27 12.96
C GLY A 63 6.02 11.24 12.34
N ILE A 64 7.34 11.08 12.59
CA ILE A 64 8.34 11.98 12.02
C ILE A 64 8.42 11.87 10.49
N ALA A 65 8.20 10.68 9.92
CA ALA A 65 8.18 10.48 8.48
C ALA A 65 7.01 11.23 7.83
N HIS A 66 5.81 11.10 8.38
CA HIS A 66 4.63 11.82 7.93
C HIS A 66 4.73 13.33 8.20
N PHE A 67 5.28 13.73 9.34
CA PHE A 67 5.53 15.13 9.64
C PHE A 67 6.50 15.77 8.64
N LEU A 68 7.57 15.06 8.28
CA LEU A 68 8.50 15.53 7.26
C LEU A 68 7.83 15.60 5.88
N GLU A 69 6.93 14.68 5.55
CA GLU A 69 6.13 14.77 4.31
C GLU A 69 5.48 16.14 4.18
N HIS A 70 4.79 16.61 5.23
CA HIS A 70 4.18 17.94 5.28
C HIS A 70 5.22 19.05 5.16
N LEU A 71 6.30 18.96 5.94
CA LEU A 71 7.36 19.96 5.95
C LEU A 71 8.11 20.09 4.61
N MET A 72 8.06 19.06 3.76
CA MET A 72 8.67 19.11 2.42
C MET A 72 7.93 20.06 1.46
N PHE A 73 6.76 20.57 1.80
CA PHE A 73 6.05 21.62 1.06
C PHE A 73 6.39 23.04 1.53
N GLN A 74 7.25 23.15 2.52
CA GLN A 74 7.84 24.42 2.94
C GLN A 74 8.88 24.94 1.95
N GLY A 75 9.62 25.98 2.30
CA GLY A 75 10.59 26.61 1.41
C GLY A 75 11.89 25.83 1.25
N THR A 76 12.64 26.18 0.21
CA THR A 76 14.02 25.79 -0.04
C THR A 76 14.89 27.02 -0.19
N ASP A 77 16.16 26.86 -0.53
CA ASP A 77 17.05 27.99 -0.85
C ASP A 77 16.56 28.77 -2.09
N ASP A 78 15.97 28.07 -3.07
CA ASP A 78 15.51 28.63 -4.35
C ASP A 78 14.01 28.94 -4.40
N MET A 79 13.21 28.37 -3.50
CA MET A 79 11.74 28.47 -3.51
C MET A 79 11.19 28.95 -2.16
N ALA A 80 10.29 29.94 -2.18
CA ALA A 80 9.56 30.34 -0.99
C ALA A 80 8.54 29.27 -0.57
N GLU A 81 8.06 29.35 0.68
CA GLU A 81 6.97 28.52 1.19
C GLU A 81 5.75 28.51 0.24
N GLY A 82 5.21 27.32 -0.06
CA GLY A 82 4.07 27.13 -0.95
C GLY A 82 4.34 27.36 -2.44
N ALA A 83 5.53 27.87 -2.81
CA ALA A 83 5.86 28.15 -4.21
C ALA A 83 5.92 26.89 -5.07
N PHE A 84 6.24 25.74 -4.48
CA PHE A 84 6.26 24.46 -5.19
C PHE A 84 4.87 24.13 -5.80
N SER A 85 3.86 23.97 -4.96
CA SER A 85 2.49 23.64 -5.40
C SER A 85 1.87 24.74 -6.25
N ALA A 86 2.10 26.01 -5.93
CA ALA A 86 1.65 27.14 -6.75
C ALA A 86 2.24 27.07 -8.17
N THR A 87 3.54 26.75 -8.31
CA THR A 87 4.18 26.60 -9.61
C THR A 87 3.62 25.41 -10.40
N VAL A 88 3.35 24.29 -9.73
CA VAL A 88 2.72 23.12 -10.36
C VAL A 88 1.33 23.49 -10.89
N GLU A 89 0.51 24.16 -10.07
CA GLU A 89 -0.85 24.62 -10.46
C GLU A 89 -0.81 25.61 -11.61
N GLU A 90 0.09 26.60 -11.59
CA GLU A 90 0.29 27.58 -12.68
C GLU A 90 0.66 26.92 -14.01
N ASN A 91 1.31 25.74 -13.95
CA ASN A 91 1.63 24.92 -15.13
C ASN A 91 0.52 23.90 -15.47
N GLY A 92 -0.68 24.02 -14.88
CA GLY A 92 -1.84 23.18 -15.15
C GLY A 92 -1.69 21.76 -14.60
N GLY A 93 -0.80 21.55 -13.63
CA GLY A 93 -0.52 20.28 -12.99
C GLY A 93 -1.24 20.09 -11.66
N THR A 94 -0.97 18.93 -11.08
CA THR A 94 -1.33 18.57 -9.71
C THR A 94 -0.14 17.92 -9.03
N ASP A 95 0.02 18.16 -7.75
CA ASP A 95 1.03 17.52 -6.91
C ASP A 95 0.40 16.99 -5.63
N ASN A 96 1.06 16.01 -5.02
CA ASN A 96 0.71 15.48 -3.71
C ASN A 96 1.86 14.61 -3.18
N ALA A 97 1.69 14.09 -1.96
CA ALA A 97 2.59 13.15 -1.34
C ALA A 97 1.82 12.10 -0.53
N PHE A 98 2.50 11.07 -0.08
CA PHE A 98 1.97 10.09 0.86
C PHE A 98 3.11 9.35 1.57
N THR A 99 2.89 9.02 2.82
CA THR A 99 3.77 8.20 3.65
C THR A 99 3.11 6.86 3.97
N SER A 100 3.92 5.80 3.96
CA SER A 100 3.58 4.45 4.41
C SER A 100 4.57 4.02 5.49
N TRP A 101 4.44 2.78 5.96
CA TRP A 101 5.46 2.20 6.84
C TRP A 101 6.82 2.05 6.16
N ASP A 102 6.84 1.78 4.85
CA ASP A 102 8.04 1.38 4.13
C ASP A 102 8.62 2.46 3.20
N TYR A 103 7.87 3.49 2.89
CA TYR A 103 8.26 4.51 1.94
C TYR A 103 7.53 5.83 2.17
N THR A 104 8.12 6.91 1.66
CA THR A 104 7.47 8.21 1.47
C THR A 104 7.64 8.59 0.00
N ALA A 105 6.59 9.09 -0.64
CA ALA A 105 6.63 9.44 -2.05
C ALA A 105 5.98 10.79 -2.34
N TYR A 106 6.55 11.51 -3.29
CA TYR A 106 6.06 12.79 -3.80
C TYR A 106 5.83 12.66 -5.30
N PHE A 107 4.78 13.30 -5.81
CA PHE A 107 4.49 13.22 -7.23
C PHE A 107 3.91 14.50 -7.81
N GLN A 108 4.16 14.71 -9.10
CA GLN A 108 3.57 15.75 -9.92
C GLN A 108 3.05 15.13 -11.21
N ARG A 109 1.88 15.58 -11.64
CA ARG A 109 1.33 15.27 -12.95
C ARG A 109 1.13 16.56 -13.73
N VAL A 110 1.83 16.67 -14.86
CA VAL A 110 1.88 17.88 -15.69
C VAL A 110 1.87 17.54 -17.18
N ALA A 111 1.79 18.55 -18.04
CA ALA A 111 2.10 18.38 -19.47
C ALA A 111 3.57 17.94 -19.64
N ALA A 112 3.84 17.10 -20.64
CA ALA A 112 5.17 16.48 -20.82
C ALA A 112 6.30 17.51 -20.98
N ASP A 113 6.03 18.66 -21.62
CA ASP A 113 7.00 19.76 -21.80
C ASP A 113 7.34 20.52 -20.49
N ARG A 114 6.74 20.16 -19.34
CA ARG A 114 7.00 20.72 -18.02
C ARG A 114 7.90 19.85 -17.16
N LEU A 115 8.28 18.67 -17.62
CA LEU A 115 9.08 17.71 -16.85
C LEU A 115 10.43 18.30 -16.36
N ASP A 116 11.12 19.08 -17.20
CA ASP A 116 12.40 19.74 -16.84
C ASP A 116 12.24 20.63 -15.59
N LEU A 117 11.13 21.40 -15.54
CA LEU A 117 10.82 22.25 -14.39
C LEU A 117 10.51 21.42 -13.15
N MET A 118 9.71 20.38 -13.28
CA MET A 118 9.35 19.50 -12.14
C MET A 118 10.57 18.81 -11.56
N MET A 119 11.45 18.26 -12.40
CA MET A 119 12.71 17.65 -11.96
C MET A 119 13.62 18.64 -11.25
N LYS A 120 13.71 19.89 -11.75
CA LYS A 120 14.48 20.93 -11.10
C LYS A 120 13.98 21.19 -9.68
N MET A 121 12.69 21.42 -9.52
CA MET A 121 12.06 21.74 -8.24
C MET A 121 12.14 20.58 -7.24
N GLU A 122 11.93 19.36 -7.72
CA GLU A 122 12.00 18.15 -6.90
C GLU A 122 13.43 17.84 -6.43
N ALA A 123 14.43 18.06 -7.31
CA ALA A 123 15.84 17.90 -6.97
C ALA A 123 16.30 18.94 -5.94
N ASP A 124 15.81 20.17 -6.04
CA ASP A 124 16.06 21.25 -5.09
C ASP A 124 15.57 20.86 -3.69
N ARG A 125 14.28 20.51 -3.53
CA ARG A 125 13.76 20.15 -2.22
C ARG A 125 14.33 18.84 -1.65
N MET A 126 14.94 17.98 -2.47
CA MET A 126 15.60 16.77 -1.99
C MET A 126 16.77 17.08 -1.04
N ARG A 127 17.46 18.23 -1.19
CA ARG A 127 18.67 18.55 -0.42
C ARG A 127 18.69 19.92 0.25
N ASP A 128 17.85 20.83 -0.19
CA ASP A 128 17.96 22.25 0.16
C ASP A 128 16.74 22.78 0.94
N LEU A 129 15.98 21.87 1.58
CA LEU A 129 14.83 22.19 2.43
C LEU A 129 15.26 23.13 3.57
N GLN A 130 14.56 24.26 3.67
CA GLN A 130 14.71 25.24 4.73
C GLN A 130 13.50 25.20 5.66
N LEU A 131 13.75 25.03 6.95
CA LEU A 131 12.70 25.00 7.97
C LEU A 131 12.98 26.06 9.04
N THR A 132 11.97 26.85 9.37
CA THR A 132 11.98 27.72 10.54
C THR A 132 11.29 27.05 11.73
N GLU A 133 11.40 27.60 12.93
CA GLU A 133 10.64 27.13 14.09
C GLU A 133 9.13 27.39 13.94
N ASP A 134 8.77 28.46 13.20
CA ASP A 134 7.38 28.80 12.92
C ASP A 134 6.72 27.78 11.96
N ASP A 135 7.43 27.35 10.90
CA ASP A 135 6.97 26.32 9.97
C ASP A 135 6.69 25.02 10.72
N VAL A 136 7.65 24.58 11.53
CA VAL A 136 7.52 23.36 12.33
C VAL A 136 6.38 23.44 13.34
N THR A 137 6.18 24.61 13.97
CA THR A 137 5.10 24.80 14.93
C THR A 137 3.74 24.78 14.23
N THR A 138 3.63 25.42 13.07
CA THR A 138 2.40 25.48 12.28
C THR A 138 2.04 24.10 11.75
N GLU A 139 2.96 23.41 11.08
CA GLU A 139 2.71 22.09 10.53
C GLU A 139 2.43 21.03 11.60
N ARG A 140 3.06 21.14 12.78
CA ARG A 140 2.70 20.26 13.91
C ARG A 140 1.24 20.41 14.30
N GLN A 141 0.67 21.61 14.30
CA GLN A 141 -0.75 21.79 14.56
C GLN A 141 -1.62 21.19 13.44
N VAL A 142 -1.17 21.30 12.17
CA VAL A 142 -1.88 20.71 11.02
C VAL A 142 -1.96 19.19 11.15
N ILE A 143 -0.85 18.50 11.41
CA ILE A 143 -0.85 17.02 11.54
C ILE A 143 -1.60 16.56 12.81
N LEU A 144 -1.58 17.33 13.90
CA LEU A 144 -2.38 17.02 15.10
C LEU A 144 -3.89 17.17 14.82
N GLU A 145 -4.29 18.17 14.05
CA GLU A 145 -5.67 18.34 13.60
C GLU A 145 -6.07 17.22 12.62
N GLU A 146 -5.19 16.84 11.68
CA GLU A 146 -5.41 15.72 10.79
C GLU A 146 -5.62 14.41 11.57
N ARG A 147 -4.78 14.14 12.58
CA ARG A 147 -4.97 12.99 13.46
C ARG A 147 -6.31 13.07 14.18
N SER A 148 -6.67 14.27 14.69
CA SER A 148 -7.95 14.47 15.36
C SER A 148 -9.13 14.14 14.44
N GLN A 149 -9.07 14.53 13.17
CA GLN A 149 -10.14 14.29 12.19
C GLN A 149 -10.18 12.86 11.67
N ARG A 150 -9.02 12.28 11.34
CA ARG A 150 -8.93 10.98 10.66
C ARG A 150 -8.88 9.79 11.62
N THR A 151 -8.34 9.97 12.82
CA THR A 151 -8.13 8.89 13.79
C THR A 151 -8.96 9.08 15.04
N ASP A 152 -8.72 10.16 15.82
CA ASP A 152 -9.37 10.35 17.12
C ASP A 152 -10.89 10.59 16.97
N GLY A 153 -11.30 11.18 15.84
CA GLY A 153 -12.70 11.41 15.47
C GLY A 153 -13.47 10.18 15.01
N ASP A 154 -12.79 9.10 14.60
CA ASP A 154 -13.40 7.90 14.06
C ASP A 154 -13.13 6.66 14.92
N PRO A 155 -14.16 6.05 15.53
CA PRO A 155 -14.00 4.85 16.35
C PRO A 155 -13.39 3.65 15.60
N GLY A 156 -13.63 3.55 14.29
CA GLY A 156 -13.07 2.49 13.46
C GLY A 156 -11.56 2.62 13.31
N SER A 157 -11.08 3.83 13.05
CA SER A 157 -9.65 4.13 12.97
C SER A 157 -8.95 3.91 14.31
N LEU A 158 -9.58 4.29 15.42
CA LEU A 158 -9.06 4.01 16.77
C LEU A 158 -8.96 2.50 17.04
N LEU A 159 -9.99 1.72 16.68
CA LEU A 159 -9.93 0.26 16.82
C LEU A 159 -8.80 -0.33 15.96
N ASN A 160 -8.66 0.11 14.71
CA ASN A 160 -7.61 -0.39 13.82
C ASN A 160 -6.21 -0.08 14.35
N GLU A 161 -5.98 1.12 14.90
CA GLU A 161 -4.72 1.48 15.57
C GLU A 161 -4.41 0.54 16.74
N GLN A 162 -5.40 0.27 17.59
CA GLN A 162 -5.22 -0.64 18.73
C GLN A 162 -5.02 -2.10 18.28
N MET A 163 -5.67 -2.50 17.19
CA MET A 163 -5.50 -3.84 16.62
C MET A 163 -4.10 -4.02 16.03
N ALA A 164 -3.57 -3.04 15.29
CA ALA A 164 -2.22 -3.08 14.77
C ALA A 164 -1.20 -3.19 15.93
N ALA A 165 -1.33 -2.36 16.97
CA ALA A 165 -0.48 -2.42 18.16
C ALA A 165 -0.59 -3.76 18.92
N ALA A 166 -1.75 -4.44 18.85
CA ALA A 166 -1.90 -5.78 19.43
C ALA A 166 -1.40 -6.89 18.50
N GLN A 167 -1.42 -6.69 17.17
CA GLN A 167 -0.95 -7.66 16.19
C GLN A 167 0.57 -7.75 16.21
N PHE A 168 1.24 -6.62 16.21
CA PHE A 168 2.70 -6.54 16.17
C PHE A 168 3.27 -6.31 17.58
N MET A 169 3.83 -7.37 18.18
CA MET A 169 4.39 -7.32 19.54
C MET A 169 5.76 -6.65 19.58
N ASN A 170 6.48 -6.68 18.50
CA ASN A 170 7.87 -6.20 18.42
C ASN A 170 8.16 -5.44 17.11
N HIS A 171 7.39 -5.67 16.06
CA HIS A 171 7.61 -5.04 14.75
C HIS A 171 7.01 -3.63 14.70
N PRO A 172 7.68 -2.64 14.09
CA PRO A 172 7.21 -1.25 14.01
C PRO A 172 5.91 -1.04 13.20
N TYR A 173 5.43 -2.03 12.44
CA TYR A 173 4.10 -1.95 11.81
C TYR A 173 2.95 -1.84 12.82
N GLY A 174 3.20 -2.09 14.11
CA GLY A 174 2.26 -1.79 15.19
C GLY A 174 2.14 -0.32 15.57
N ILE A 175 3.00 0.56 15.01
CA ILE A 175 2.98 2.00 15.24
C ILE A 175 2.20 2.67 14.09
N PRO A 176 1.25 3.59 14.38
CA PRO A 176 0.50 4.25 13.33
C PRO A 176 1.41 5.16 12.48
N VAL A 177 1.21 5.20 11.17
CA VAL A 177 1.98 6.03 10.25
C VAL A 177 1.91 7.51 10.61
N ILE A 178 0.74 7.99 11.05
CA ILE A 178 0.58 9.37 11.52
C ILE A 178 1.30 9.64 12.85
N GLY A 179 1.71 8.60 13.56
CA GLY A 179 2.37 8.68 14.88
C GLY A 179 1.42 8.69 16.08
N TRP A 180 1.96 8.36 17.25
CA TRP A 180 1.26 8.51 18.52
C TRP A 180 1.15 10.01 18.88
N ARG A 181 -0.03 10.48 19.28
CA ARG A 181 -0.29 11.89 19.58
C ARG A 181 0.78 12.51 20.48
N HIS A 182 1.14 11.87 21.58
CA HIS A 182 2.10 12.39 22.56
C HIS A 182 3.51 12.50 22.03
N GLU A 183 3.90 11.65 21.06
CA GLU A 183 5.20 11.74 20.39
C GLU A 183 5.18 12.83 19.31
N MET A 184 4.10 12.94 18.52
CA MET A 184 3.90 14.04 17.57
C MET A 184 3.98 15.41 18.22
N GLU A 185 3.37 15.58 19.42
CA GLU A 185 3.42 16.83 20.21
C GLU A 185 4.84 17.22 20.62
N ALA A 186 5.75 16.24 20.73
CA ALA A 186 7.13 16.44 21.15
C ALA A 186 8.13 16.61 19.98
N LEU A 187 7.74 16.30 18.73
CA LEU A 187 8.61 16.43 17.57
C LEU A 187 9.16 17.86 17.41
N SER A 188 10.46 17.99 17.24
CA SER A 188 11.16 19.25 17.10
C SER A 188 11.64 19.50 15.66
N ARG A 189 12.01 20.74 15.39
CA ARG A 189 12.70 21.11 14.13
C ARG A 189 13.99 20.30 13.92
N GLN A 190 14.73 20.05 15.00
CA GLN A 190 15.98 19.29 14.90
C GLN A 190 15.71 17.83 14.53
N ASP A 191 14.66 17.21 15.09
CA ASP A 191 14.28 15.83 14.73
C ASP A 191 13.93 15.74 13.23
N ALA A 192 13.15 16.70 12.70
CA ALA A 192 12.79 16.76 11.29
C ALA A 192 14.02 16.93 10.40
N LEU A 193 14.94 17.84 10.75
CA LEU A 193 16.17 18.05 9.98
C LEU A 193 17.12 16.86 10.03
N ASP A 194 17.24 16.19 11.19
CA ASP A 194 18.08 15.01 11.33
C ASP A 194 17.53 13.84 10.50
N PHE A 195 16.22 13.64 10.50
CA PHE A 195 15.56 12.62 9.70
C PHE A 195 15.69 12.90 8.20
N TYR A 196 15.47 14.16 7.79
CA TYR A 196 15.64 14.61 6.41
C TYR A 196 17.07 14.39 5.91
N GLN A 197 18.06 14.93 6.62
CA GLN A 197 19.46 14.85 6.23
C GLN A 197 20.01 13.42 6.17
N ALA A 198 19.48 12.54 7.02
CA ALA A 198 19.88 11.14 7.02
C ALA A 198 19.33 10.39 5.81
N ASN A 199 18.07 10.62 5.44
CA ASN A 199 17.30 9.70 4.59
C ASN A 199 16.94 10.25 3.21
N TYR A 200 16.84 11.59 3.04
CA TYR A 200 16.48 12.21 1.76
C TYR A 200 17.75 12.46 0.95
N ALA A 201 18.07 11.50 0.08
CA ALA A 201 19.26 11.54 -0.74
C ALA A 201 19.09 10.67 -1.99
N PRO A 202 19.83 10.94 -3.09
CA PRO A 202 19.73 10.18 -4.32
C PRO A 202 19.86 8.67 -4.13
N ASN A 203 20.83 8.23 -3.34
CA ASN A 203 21.09 6.79 -3.09
C ASN A 203 20.09 6.11 -2.15
N ASN A 204 19.03 6.81 -1.73
CA ASN A 204 17.88 6.24 -1.01
C ASN A 204 16.57 6.48 -1.77
N ALA A 205 16.65 6.95 -3.01
CA ALA A 205 15.48 7.36 -3.78
C ALA A 205 15.35 6.59 -5.09
N ILE A 206 14.12 6.54 -5.59
CA ILE A 206 13.75 6.03 -6.91
C ILE A 206 12.99 7.17 -7.61
N LEU A 207 13.50 7.63 -8.74
CA LEU A 207 12.80 8.54 -9.64
C LEU A 207 12.02 7.71 -10.66
N ILE A 208 10.70 7.88 -10.69
CA ILE A 208 9.84 7.24 -11.69
C ILE A 208 9.23 8.33 -12.57
N VAL A 209 9.36 8.16 -13.87
CA VAL A 209 8.78 9.06 -14.87
C VAL A 209 7.92 8.21 -15.80
N ALA A 210 6.62 8.46 -15.81
CA ALA A 210 5.66 7.71 -16.63
C ALA A 210 4.81 8.65 -17.48
N GLY A 211 4.71 8.40 -18.77
CA GLY A 211 3.91 9.20 -19.71
C GLY A 211 4.59 9.44 -21.03
N ASP A 212 4.26 10.58 -21.65
CA ASP A 212 4.75 10.98 -23.00
C ASP A 212 6.20 11.48 -22.92
N VAL A 213 7.13 10.55 -22.74
CA VAL A 213 8.56 10.80 -22.58
C VAL A 213 9.39 9.75 -23.31
N GLN A 214 10.65 10.09 -23.61
CA GLN A 214 11.65 9.17 -24.14
C GLN A 214 12.74 8.90 -23.09
N PRO A 215 13.22 7.65 -22.94
CA PRO A 215 14.21 7.30 -21.92
C PRO A 215 15.50 8.12 -21.95
N ASP A 216 16.00 8.44 -23.15
CA ASP A 216 17.23 9.25 -23.29
C ASP A 216 17.02 10.71 -22.86
N GLU A 217 15.84 11.28 -23.07
CA GLU A 217 15.49 12.62 -22.60
C GLU A 217 15.38 12.65 -21.08
N VAL A 218 14.68 11.65 -20.49
CA VAL A 218 14.57 11.51 -19.03
C VAL A 218 15.95 11.33 -18.39
N ARG A 219 16.83 10.53 -19.01
CA ARG A 219 18.22 10.36 -18.55
C ARG A 219 18.97 11.69 -18.52
N ALA A 220 18.91 12.45 -19.61
CA ALA A 220 19.60 13.76 -19.70
C ALA A 220 19.09 14.75 -18.64
N LEU A 221 17.77 14.78 -18.39
CA LEU A 221 17.16 15.63 -17.37
C LEU A 221 17.52 15.16 -15.94
N ALA A 222 17.49 13.84 -15.69
CA ALA A 222 17.88 13.27 -14.41
C ALA A 222 19.36 13.55 -14.08
N GLU A 223 20.27 13.35 -15.05
CA GLU A 223 21.68 13.69 -14.92
C GLU A 223 21.89 15.19 -14.67
N LYS A 224 21.13 16.06 -15.33
CA LYS A 224 21.20 17.51 -15.17
C LYS A 224 20.80 17.98 -13.77
N HIS A 225 19.68 17.47 -13.23
CA HIS A 225 19.10 17.99 -12.00
C HIS A 225 19.50 17.20 -10.76
N TYR A 226 19.46 15.86 -10.82
CA TYR A 226 19.79 15.01 -9.69
C TYR A 226 21.28 14.59 -9.68
N GLY A 227 21.94 14.52 -10.83
CA GLY A 227 23.35 14.11 -10.92
C GLY A 227 24.30 14.90 -10.02
N PRO A 228 24.16 16.24 -9.87
CA PRO A 228 25.00 17.04 -8.98
C PRO A 228 24.79 16.78 -7.48
N LEU A 229 23.66 16.17 -7.09
CA LEU A 229 23.32 15.95 -5.69
C LEU A 229 24.22 14.88 -5.06
N ALA A 230 24.78 15.19 -3.91
CA ALA A 230 25.65 14.25 -3.20
C ALA A 230 24.85 13.10 -2.56
N PRO A 231 25.33 11.85 -2.68
CA PRO A 231 24.73 10.73 -1.95
C PRO A 231 24.95 10.89 -0.44
N SER A 232 24.01 10.35 0.36
CA SER A 232 24.17 10.32 1.82
C SER A 232 25.01 9.10 2.23
N ASN A 233 25.99 9.35 3.10
CA ASN A 233 26.75 8.29 3.77
C ASN A 233 26.08 7.82 5.08
N ARG A 234 24.92 8.36 5.42
CA ARG A 234 24.13 7.99 6.61
C ARG A 234 23.13 6.88 6.32
N ILE A 235 22.84 6.60 5.03
CA ILE A 235 21.94 5.51 4.64
C ILE A 235 22.52 4.19 5.14
N LYS A 236 21.68 3.45 5.86
CA LYS A 236 22.01 2.13 6.41
C LYS A 236 21.08 1.08 5.78
N PRO A 237 21.51 -0.18 5.69
CA PRO A 237 20.58 -1.27 5.43
C PRO A 237 19.42 -1.24 6.43
N ARG A 238 18.21 -1.55 5.98
CA ARG A 238 17.06 -1.67 6.87
C ARG A 238 17.24 -2.89 7.77
N GLU A 239 17.31 -2.66 9.07
CA GLU A 239 17.39 -3.69 10.11
C GLU A 239 16.25 -3.44 11.08
N ARG A 240 15.17 -4.20 10.96
CA ARG A 240 13.99 -4.08 11.80
C ARG A 240 13.88 -5.26 12.77
N PRO A 241 13.33 -5.03 13.97
CA PRO A 241 12.99 -6.13 14.87
C PRO A 241 12.03 -7.10 14.19
N GLN A 242 12.34 -8.40 14.23
CA GLN A 242 11.44 -9.41 13.68
C GLN A 242 10.26 -9.64 14.62
N GLU A 243 9.08 -9.88 14.07
CA GLU A 243 7.91 -10.26 14.85
C GLU A 243 8.09 -11.71 15.38
N PRO A 244 7.96 -11.93 16.71
CA PRO A 244 8.08 -13.28 17.25
C PRO A 244 6.87 -14.14 16.90
N PRO A 245 6.99 -15.49 16.91
CA PRO A 245 5.86 -16.37 16.70
C PRO A 245 4.72 -16.07 17.68
N GLN A 246 3.52 -15.93 17.15
CA GLN A 246 2.32 -15.67 17.95
C GLN A 246 1.65 -16.99 18.31
N LEU A 247 1.43 -17.22 19.61
CA LEU A 247 1.01 -18.51 20.16
C LEU A 247 -0.36 -18.45 20.84
N ALA A 248 -1.01 -17.29 20.84
CA ALA A 248 -2.33 -17.10 21.46
C ALA A 248 -3.14 -16.03 20.73
N GLY A 249 -4.37 -16.34 20.39
CA GLY A 249 -5.31 -15.36 19.85
C GLY A 249 -5.59 -14.23 20.83
N ARG A 250 -5.72 -13.01 20.33
CA ARG A 250 -6.00 -11.80 21.12
C ARG A 250 -7.34 -11.22 20.76
N ARG A 251 -8.00 -10.60 21.71
CA ARG A 251 -9.30 -9.97 21.52
C ARG A 251 -9.32 -8.58 22.10
N LEU A 252 -9.80 -7.63 21.30
CA LEU A 252 -10.11 -6.29 21.73
C LEU A 252 -11.63 -6.06 21.59
N VAL A 253 -12.22 -5.37 22.56
CA VAL A 253 -13.60 -4.92 22.48
C VAL A 253 -13.61 -3.45 22.77
N MET A 254 -13.97 -2.66 21.76
CA MET A 254 -14.07 -1.22 21.87
C MET A 254 -15.54 -0.81 21.81
N GLN A 255 -15.94 -0.01 22.81
CA GLN A 255 -17.29 0.57 22.90
C GLN A 255 -17.21 2.09 22.72
N ASP A 256 -18.02 2.63 21.81
CA ASP A 256 -18.07 4.06 21.55
C ASP A 256 -19.49 4.48 21.18
N GLU A 257 -19.97 5.58 21.77
CA GLU A 257 -21.32 6.10 21.53
C GLU A 257 -21.57 6.56 20.09
N ARG A 258 -20.52 6.83 19.33
CA ARG A 258 -20.59 7.22 17.91
C ARG A 258 -20.85 6.04 16.98
N VAL A 259 -20.74 4.80 17.45
CA VAL A 259 -20.92 3.60 16.65
C VAL A 259 -22.40 3.32 16.45
N SER A 260 -22.88 3.45 15.22
CA SER A 260 -24.24 3.08 14.83
C SER A 260 -24.35 1.66 14.28
N GLU A 261 -23.30 1.18 13.62
CA GLU A 261 -23.24 -0.14 12.99
C GLU A 261 -22.09 -0.93 13.60
N PRO A 262 -22.38 -1.92 14.48
CA PRO A 262 -21.35 -2.76 15.06
C PRO A 262 -20.70 -3.66 14.00
N TYR A 263 -19.42 -3.94 14.18
CA TYR A 263 -18.73 -4.90 13.31
C TYR A 263 -17.61 -5.63 14.05
N LEU A 264 -17.16 -6.71 13.46
CA LEU A 264 -15.94 -7.40 13.86
C LEU A 264 -14.94 -7.37 12.72
N VAL A 265 -13.68 -7.27 13.12
CA VAL A 265 -12.52 -7.39 12.24
C VAL A 265 -11.59 -8.44 12.84
N ARG A 266 -10.99 -9.27 12.00
CA ARG A 266 -9.95 -10.22 12.44
C ARG A 266 -8.75 -10.10 11.52
N SER A 267 -7.57 -9.92 12.09
CA SER A 267 -6.29 -9.91 11.38
C SER A 267 -5.44 -11.11 11.78
N TYR A 268 -4.68 -11.63 10.82
CA TYR A 268 -3.71 -12.69 10.98
C TYR A 268 -2.38 -12.20 10.44
N LEU A 269 -1.25 -12.52 11.05
CA LEU A 269 0.04 -12.28 10.42
C LEU A 269 0.13 -13.10 9.13
N ALA A 270 0.56 -12.43 8.07
CA ALA A 270 0.69 -13.01 6.75
C ALA A 270 2.02 -12.60 6.12
N PRO A 271 2.69 -13.50 5.38
CA PRO A 271 3.95 -13.18 4.73
C PRO A 271 3.77 -12.14 3.63
N GLU A 272 4.82 -11.37 3.42
CA GLU A 272 4.97 -10.41 2.34
C GLU A 272 5.26 -11.10 1.00
N ARG A 273 5.26 -10.31 -0.07
CA ARG A 273 5.65 -10.71 -1.42
C ARG A 273 7.17 -10.53 -1.57
N ASN A 274 7.88 -11.63 -1.79
CA ASN A 274 9.33 -11.63 -1.89
C ASN A 274 9.82 -11.70 -3.34
N THR A 275 10.94 -11.03 -3.61
CA THR A 275 11.57 -11.08 -4.93
C THR A 275 11.93 -12.54 -5.31
N GLY A 276 11.61 -12.94 -6.54
CA GLY A 276 11.84 -14.26 -7.08
C GLY A 276 10.91 -15.38 -6.57
N ASP A 277 10.37 -15.29 -5.35
CA ASP A 277 9.39 -16.25 -4.80
C ASP A 277 8.09 -15.52 -4.39
N GLN A 278 7.21 -15.33 -5.36
CA GLN A 278 5.97 -14.59 -5.18
C GLN A 278 4.75 -15.51 -4.98
N ARG A 279 4.92 -16.85 -5.06
CA ARG A 279 3.78 -17.77 -5.13
C ARG A 279 2.90 -17.77 -3.90
N LYS A 280 3.50 -17.67 -2.70
CA LYS A 280 2.72 -17.64 -1.45
C LYS A 280 1.87 -16.38 -1.34
N ALA A 281 2.43 -15.22 -1.67
CA ALA A 281 1.68 -13.96 -1.73
C ALA A 281 0.57 -14.01 -2.79
N ALA A 282 0.85 -14.57 -3.96
CA ALA A 282 -0.16 -14.75 -5.01
C ALA A 282 -1.30 -15.67 -4.57
N ALA A 283 -1.00 -16.75 -3.86
CA ALA A 283 -2.00 -17.64 -3.29
C ALA A 283 -2.88 -16.93 -2.24
N LEU A 284 -2.29 -16.07 -1.41
CA LEU A 284 -3.03 -15.26 -0.43
C LEU A 284 -3.89 -14.18 -1.09
N THR A 285 -3.41 -13.55 -2.18
CA THR A 285 -4.21 -12.63 -2.99
C THR A 285 -5.45 -13.33 -3.55
N ILE A 286 -5.28 -14.51 -4.15
CA ILE A 286 -6.41 -15.31 -4.65
C ILE A 286 -7.32 -15.75 -3.51
N LEU A 287 -6.78 -16.11 -2.34
CA LEU A 287 -7.56 -16.47 -1.14
C LEU A 287 -8.43 -15.31 -0.67
N ALA A 288 -7.88 -14.10 -0.59
CA ALA A 288 -8.65 -12.91 -0.20
C ALA A 288 -9.82 -12.66 -1.15
N GLU A 289 -9.58 -12.75 -2.44
CA GLU A 289 -10.62 -12.62 -3.47
C GLU A 289 -11.69 -13.72 -3.37
N LEU A 290 -11.31 -14.97 -3.13
CA LEU A 290 -12.23 -16.08 -2.92
C LEU A 290 -13.10 -15.88 -1.68
N LEU A 291 -12.49 -15.50 -0.56
CA LEU A 291 -13.18 -15.34 0.71
C LEU A 291 -14.08 -14.10 0.74
N GLY A 292 -13.60 -12.95 0.26
CA GLY A 292 -14.29 -11.69 0.49
C GLY A 292 -14.19 -10.61 -0.59
N GLY A 293 -13.52 -10.86 -1.72
CA GLY A 293 -13.29 -9.84 -2.76
C GLY A 293 -14.56 -9.39 -3.50
N ASN A 294 -15.61 -10.20 -3.53
CA ASN A 294 -16.86 -9.85 -4.21
C ASN A 294 -18.07 -9.98 -3.28
N GLN A 295 -18.86 -8.92 -3.18
CA GLN A 295 -20.00 -8.80 -2.25
C GLN A 295 -21.18 -9.72 -2.54
N THR A 296 -21.19 -10.41 -3.67
CA THR A 296 -22.31 -11.31 -4.05
C THR A 296 -21.90 -12.75 -4.26
N SER A 297 -20.64 -13.01 -4.60
CA SER A 297 -20.17 -14.33 -5.03
C SER A 297 -19.02 -14.90 -4.21
N SER A 298 -18.41 -14.12 -3.32
CA SER A 298 -17.37 -14.62 -2.42
C SER A 298 -17.92 -15.60 -1.39
N VAL A 299 -17.05 -16.41 -0.81
CA VAL A 299 -17.43 -17.45 0.16
C VAL A 299 -18.15 -16.85 1.37
N LEU A 300 -17.59 -15.77 1.95
CA LEU A 300 -18.20 -15.10 3.10
C LEU A 300 -19.54 -14.47 2.73
N ALA A 301 -19.62 -13.73 1.61
CA ALA A 301 -20.85 -13.07 1.20
C ALA A 301 -21.97 -14.09 0.97
N ARG A 302 -21.73 -15.15 0.19
CA ARG A 302 -22.74 -16.18 -0.06
C ARG A 302 -23.27 -16.82 1.22
N ASN A 303 -22.37 -17.24 2.09
CA ASN A 303 -22.76 -17.95 3.32
C ASN A 303 -23.34 -17.02 4.37
N LEU A 304 -22.77 -15.84 4.62
CA LEU A 304 -23.17 -14.97 5.73
C LEU A 304 -24.31 -14.03 5.36
N GLN A 305 -24.29 -13.47 4.12
CA GLN A 305 -25.28 -12.46 3.71
C GLN A 305 -26.52 -13.11 3.08
N PHE A 306 -26.34 -14.09 2.20
CA PHE A 306 -27.45 -14.65 1.42
C PHE A 306 -28.06 -15.90 2.04
N ASP A 307 -27.26 -16.90 2.44
CA ASP A 307 -27.77 -18.18 2.93
C ASP A 307 -28.19 -18.09 4.40
N ARG A 308 -27.33 -17.63 5.30
CA ARG A 308 -27.60 -17.54 6.75
C ARG A 308 -28.24 -16.21 7.15
N LYS A 309 -28.05 -15.15 6.36
CA LYS A 309 -28.60 -13.80 6.58
C LYS A 309 -28.23 -13.24 7.95
N VAL A 310 -26.97 -13.45 8.36
CA VAL A 310 -26.43 -12.98 9.65
C VAL A 310 -25.55 -11.73 9.48
N ALA A 311 -25.16 -11.39 8.25
CA ALA A 311 -24.35 -10.21 7.96
C ALA A 311 -24.99 -9.34 6.86
N VAL A 312 -24.80 -8.03 6.97
CA VAL A 312 -25.11 -7.07 5.90
C VAL A 312 -23.91 -6.91 4.97
N TRP A 313 -22.69 -7.08 5.49
CA TRP A 313 -21.48 -6.97 4.73
C TRP A 313 -20.38 -7.88 5.30
N SER A 314 -19.54 -8.39 4.40
CA SER A 314 -18.37 -9.19 4.76
C SER A 314 -17.28 -9.01 3.71
N ALA A 315 -16.02 -9.03 4.13
CA ALA A 315 -14.87 -8.87 3.24
C ALA A 315 -13.67 -9.70 3.72
N ALA A 316 -12.73 -9.92 2.83
CA ALA A 316 -11.38 -10.38 3.12
C ALA A 316 -10.40 -9.52 2.31
N PHE A 317 -9.23 -9.26 2.86
CA PHE A 317 -8.22 -8.42 2.23
C PHE A 317 -6.82 -8.89 2.59
N TYR A 318 -5.90 -8.72 1.65
CA TYR A 318 -4.49 -8.98 1.78
C TYR A 318 -3.73 -8.09 0.81
N ASP A 319 -2.71 -7.41 1.30
CA ASP A 319 -1.68 -6.75 0.49
C ASP A 319 -0.32 -7.25 0.98
N GLY A 320 0.40 -7.93 0.10
CA GLY A 320 1.74 -8.44 0.41
C GLY A 320 2.84 -7.49 -0.02
N THR A 321 2.53 -6.28 -0.48
CA THR A 321 3.53 -5.33 -0.98
C THR A 321 4.10 -4.52 0.18
N SER A 322 4.90 -5.19 1.00
CA SER A 322 5.57 -4.67 2.19
C SER A 322 6.99 -5.23 2.29
N VAL A 323 7.84 -4.60 3.12
CA VAL A 323 9.22 -5.07 3.38
C VAL A 323 9.22 -6.29 4.29
N ASP A 324 8.33 -6.32 5.26
CA ASP A 324 8.22 -7.36 6.30
C ASP A 324 6.80 -7.94 6.32
N PRO A 325 6.57 -9.10 6.97
CA PRO A 325 5.24 -9.68 7.11
C PRO A 325 4.20 -8.68 7.63
N ASP A 326 3.07 -8.62 6.95
CA ASP A 326 1.92 -7.78 7.30
C ASP A 326 0.70 -8.65 7.68
N THR A 327 -0.50 -8.31 7.28
CA THR A 327 -1.71 -8.97 7.73
C THR A 327 -2.60 -9.46 6.61
N PHE A 328 -3.31 -10.56 6.90
CA PHE A 328 -4.51 -11.00 6.17
C PHE A 328 -5.73 -10.68 7.03
N GLY A 329 -6.69 -9.93 6.49
CA GLY A 329 -7.84 -9.42 7.23
C GLY A 329 -9.17 -10.06 6.82
N LEU A 330 -10.07 -10.24 7.80
CA LEU A 330 -11.48 -10.58 7.62
C LEU A 330 -12.34 -9.52 8.32
N TYR A 331 -13.45 -9.17 7.69
CA TYR A 331 -14.42 -8.20 8.21
C TYR A 331 -15.83 -8.74 8.11
N VAL A 332 -16.66 -8.51 9.15
CA VAL A 332 -18.08 -8.84 9.14
C VAL A 332 -18.88 -7.78 9.90
N SER A 333 -19.89 -7.20 9.25
CA SER A 333 -20.91 -6.37 9.88
C SER A 333 -22.22 -7.16 9.96
N PRO A 334 -22.75 -7.46 11.16
CA PRO A 334 -23.94 -8.26 11.33
C PRO A 334 -25.21 -7.50 10.92
N VAL A 335 -26.28 -8.22 10.60
CA VAL A 335 -27.61 -7.62 10.46
C VAL A 335 -28.14 -7.16 11.82
N PRO A 336 -29.00 -6.13 11.89
CA PRO A 336 -29.61 -5.71 13.15
C PRO A 336 -30.29 -6.87 13.89
N GLY A 337 -29.95 -7.02 15.18
CA GLY A 337 -30.49 -8.10 16.03
C GLY A 337 -29.62 -9.36 16.10
N VAL A 338 -28.58 -9.47 15.27
CA VAL A 338 -27.55 -10.52 15.38
C VAL A 338 -26.38 -9.98 16.22
N SER A 339 -25.97 -10.74 17.23
CA SER A 339 -24.84 -10.34 18.07
C SER A 339 -23.49 -10.51 17.33
N LEU A 340 -22.46 -9.73 17.73
CA LEU A 340 -21.11 -9.91 17.21
C LEU A 340 -20.58 -11.32 17.50
N ALA A 341 -20.95 -11.92 18.63
CA ALA A 341 -20.58 -13.29 18.96
C ALA A 341 -21.18 -14.32 18.00
N ASP A 342 -22.46 -14.16 17.61
CA ASP A 342 -23.10 -15.05 16.66
C ASP A 342 -22.55 -14.84 15.25
N ALA A 343 -22.28 -13.61 14.85
CA ALA A 343 -21.65 -13.29 13.56
C ALA A 343 -20.22 -13.86 13.46
N GLU A 344 -19.42 -13.72 14.53
CA GLU A 344 -18.08 -14.32 14.61
C GLU A 344 -18.13 -15.83 14.52
N LYS A 345 -19.03 -16.47 15.29
CA LYS A 345 -19.23 -17.92 15.23
C LYS A 345 -19.62 -18.37 13.81
N ALA A 346 -20.54 -17.66 13.16
CA ALA A 346 -20.94 -17.97 11.80
C ALA A 346 -19.77 -17.83 10.81
N MET A 347 -18.93 -16.78 10.96
CA MET A 347 -17.72 -16.61 10.18
C MET A 347 -16.74 -17.77 10.40
N ASP A 348 -16.51 -18.17 11.65
CA ASP A 348 -15.61 -19.29 11.98
C ASP A 348 -16.08 -20.61 11.36
N GLU A 349 -17.39 -20.88 11.39
CA GLU A 349 -17.97 -22.08 10.76
C GLU A 349 -17.80 -22.05 9.23
N VAL A 350 -17.95 -20.90 8.59
CA VAL A 350 -17.73 -20.75 7.14
C VAL A 350 -16.26 -20.97 6.78
N ILE A 351 -15.34 -20.40 7.55
CA ILE A 351 -13.88 -20.59 7.34
C ILE A 351 -13.51 -22.07 7.55
N ALA A 352 -14.01 -22.72 8.60
CA ALA A 352 -13.76 -24.14 8.84
C ALA A 352 -14.28 -25.01 7.67
N GLY A 353 -15.50 -24.76 7.21
CA GLY A 353 -16.05 -25.46 6.06
C GLY A 353 -15.24 -25.24 4.77
N PHE A 354 -14.75 -24.02 4.54
CA PHE A 354 -13.87 -23.73 3.41
C PHE A 354 -12.53 -24.49 3.51
N LEU A 355 -11.93 -24.54 4.71
CA LEU A 355 -10.67 -25.28 4.94
C LEU A 355 -10.81 -26.80 4.76
N GLU A 356 -12.02 -27.35 4.96
CA GLU A 356 -12.33 -28.77 4.73
C GLU A 356 -12.62 -29.07 3.25
N SER A 357 -13.46 -28.26 2.59
CA SER A 357 -13.98 -28.56 1.25
C SER A 357 -13.16 -27.94 0.11
N GLY A 358 -12.39 -26.90 0.38
CA GLY A 358 -11.73 -26.08 -0.64
C GLY A 358 -12.69 -25.16 -1.41
N PRO A 359 -12.19 -24.41 -2.39
CA PRO A 359 -13.00 -23.55 -3.24
C PRO A 359 -13.84 -24.37 -4.23
N ASP A 360 -14.99 -23.85 -4.61
CA ASP A 360 -15.71 -24.33 -5.79
C ASP A 360 -14.86 -24.10 -7.05
N PRO A 361 -14.59 -25.15 -7.90
CA PRO A 361 -13.71 -24.99 -9.06
C PRO A 361 -14.18 -23.95 -10.08
N ALA A 362 -15.50 -23.77 -10.24
CA ALA A 362 -16.03 -22.74 -11.14
C ALA A 362 -15.85 -21.33 -10.54
N GLN A 363 -15.96 -21.19 -9.22
CA GLN A 363 -15.65 -19.95 -8.53
C GLN A 363 -14.16 -19.62 -8.63
N PHE A 364 -13.29 -20.59 -8.41
CA PHE A 364 -11.85 -20.43 -8.52
C PHE A 364 -11.44 -19.92 -9.92
N ALA A 365 -11.93 -20.56 -10.98
CA ALA A 365 -11.66 -20.15 -12.36
C ALA A 365 -12.18 -18.72 -12.65
N ARG A 366 -13.34 -18.36 -12.12
CA ARG A 366 -13.91 -17.01 -12.27
C ARG A 366 -13.07 -15.96 -11.55
N ILE A 367 -12.63 -16.22 -10.30
CA ILE A 367 -11.77 -15.30 -9.54
C ILE A 367 -10.45 -15.05 -10.29
N LYS A 368 -9.81 -16.07 -10.81
CA LYS A 368 -8.59 -15.90 -11.63
C LYS A 368 -8.82 -14.99 -12.84
N THR A 369 -9.99 -15.12 -13.49
CA THR A 369 -10.35 -14.20 -14.59
C THR A 369 -10.56 -12.77 -14.11
N GLN A 370 -11.20 -12.58 -12.96
CA GLN A 370 -11.43 -11.24 -12.36
C GLN A 370 -10.12 -10.59 -11.94
N VAL A 371 -9.23 -11.32 -11.26
CA VAL A 371 -7.90 -10.84 -10.87
C VAL A 371 -7.08 -10.44 -12.10
N ARG A 372 -7.09 -11.24 -13.18
CA ARG A 372 -6.43 -10.87 -14.43
C ARG A 372 -6.99 -9.59 -15.03
N ALA A 373 -8.31 -9.41 -15.02
CA ALA A 373 -8.93 -8.19 -15.51
C ALA A 373 -8.52 -6.97 -14.65
N ALA A 374 -8.49 -7.11 -13.32
CA ALA A 374 -8.07 -6.06 -12.40
C ALA A 374 -6.62 -5.63 -12.64
N GLU A 375 -5.71 -6.60 -12.87
CA GLU A 375 -4.31 -6.32 -13.23
C GLU A 375 -4.20 -5.52 -14.53
N ILE A 376 -4.97 -5.88 -15.56
CA ILE A 376 -4.98 -5.15 -16.83
C ILE A 376 -5.48 -3.71 -16.63
N TYR A 377 -6.60 -3.53 -15.91
CA TYR A 377 -7.16 -2.20 -15.65
C TYR A 377 -6.27 -1.34 -14.74
N GLY A 378 -5.59 -1.95 -13.78
CA GLY A 378 -4.65 -1.25 -12.90
C GLY A 378 -3.45 -0.64 -13.64
N ARG A 379 -3.11 -1.19 -14.81
CA ARG A 379 -2.02 -0.74 -15.68
C ARG A 379 -2.45 0.29 -16.73
N ASP A 380 -3.72 0.68 -16.78
CA ASP A 380 -4.27 1.53 -17.86
C ASP A 380 -3.91 3.02 -17.72
N SER A 381 -3.20 3.45 -16.69
CA SER A 381 -2.78 4.84 -16.55
C SER A 381 -1.30 4.97 -16.19
N ALA A 382 -0.62 5.96 -16.77
CA ALA A 382 0.77 6.27 -16.46
C ALA A 382 1.01 6.50 -14.96
N GLY A 383 0.11 7.25 -14.28
CA GLY A 383 0.18 7.45 -12.83
C GLY A 383 -0.04 6.18 -12.02
N GLY A 384 -0.94 5.28 -12.48
CA GLY A 384 -1.14 3.96 -11.86
C GLY A 384 0.09 3.07 -11.99
N LEU A 385 0.70 3.03 -13.17
CA LEU A 385 1.97 2.32 -13.40
C LEU A 385 3.10 2.89 -12.55
N ALA A 386 3.27 4.22 -12.52
CA ALA A 386 4.29 4.85 -11.68
C ALA A 386 4.14 4.48 -10.20
N ARG A 387 2.91 4.43 -9.70
CA ARG A 387 2.62 4.00 -8.32
C ARG A 387 2.91 2.52 -8.10
N LEU A 388 2.49 1.65 -9.03
CA LEU A 388 2.70 0.20 -8.96
C LEU A 388 4.20 -0.14 -8.89
N TYR A 389 4.99 0.41 -9.80
CA TYR A 389 6.44 0.19 -9.80
C TYR A 389 7.13 0.83 -8.59
N GLY A 390 6.72 2.04 -8.21
CA GLY A 390 7.30 2.74 -7.07
C GLY A 390 7.09 2.00 -5.76
N GLN A 391 5.88 1.54 -5.50
CA GLN A 391 5.57 0.73 -4.32
C GLN A 391 6.40 -0.56 -4.31
N ALA A 392 6.37 -1.32 -5.41
CA ALA A 392 7.09 -2.58 -5.51
C ALA A 392 8.61 -2.43 -5.30
N LEU A 393 9.23 -1.46 -5.99
CA LEU A 393 10.67 -1.24 -5.91
C LEU A 393 11.12 -0.67 -4.55
N SER A 394 10.24 0.07 -3.87
CA SER A 394 10.52 0.62 -2.54
C SER A 394 10.57 -0.45 -1.45
N VAL A 395 9.87 -1.58 -1.65
CA VAL A 395 9.87 -2.71 -0.73
C VAL A 395 10.83 -3.84 -1.14
N GLY A 396 11.64 -3.64 -2.18
CA GLY A 396 12.70 -4.57 -2.58
C GLY A 396 12.32 -5.56 -3.68
N LEU A 397 11.13 -5.44 -4.26
CA LEU A 397 10.79 -6.16 -5.49
C LEU A 397 11.54 -5.57 -6.68
N THR A 398 11.66 -6.32 -7.76
CA THR A 398 12.29 -5.91 -9.01
C THR A 398 11.26 -5.54 -10.06
N VAL A 399 11.70 -4.86 -11.13
CA VAL A 399 10.86 -4.61 -12.32
C VAL A 399 10.33 -5.95 -12.88
N GLN A 400 11.18 -6.98 -12.92
CA GLN A 400 10.78 -8.32 -13.39
C GLN A 400 9.68 -8.93 -12.51
N ASP A 401 9.77 -8.79 -11.18
CA ASP A 401 8.73 -9.28 -10.26
C ASP A 401 7.37 -8.60 -10.53
N VAL A 402 7.37 -7.30 -10.86
CA VAL A 402 6.14 -6.59 -11.25
C VAL A 402 5.59 -7.08 -12.59
N GLN A 403 6.47 -7.31 -13.55
CA GLN A 403 6.07 -7.79 -14.88
C GLN A 403 5.55 -9.23 -14.85
N ASP A 404 6.17 -10.10 -14.05
CA ASP A 404 5.78 -11.52 -13.94
C ASP A 404 4.51 -11.73 -13.06
N TRP A 405 4.12 -10.74 -12.26
CA TRP A 405 3.04 -10.89 -11.29
C TRP A 405 1.72 -11.41 -11.90
N PRO A 406 1.22 -10.90 -13.03
CA PRO A 406 -0.01 -11.40 -13.65
C PRO A 406 0.07 -12.88 -14.02
N GLU A 407 1.20 -13.35 -14.53
CA GLU A 407 1.43 -14.75 -14.87
C GLU A 407 1.55 -15.62 -13.62
N VAL A 408 2.22 -15.13 -12.58
CA VAL A 408 2.29 -15.82 -11.28
C VAL A 408 0.90 -16.02 -10.72
N LEU A 409 0.06 -14.98 -10.65
CA LEU A 409 -1.34 -15.08 -10.21
C LEU A 409 -2.13 -16.10 -11.04
N GLN A 410 -1.97 -16.09 -12.38
CA GLN A 410 -2.67 -17.03 -13.25
C GLN A 410 -2.17 -18.48 -13.11
N SER A 411 -0.94 -18.68 -12.66
CA SER A 411 -0.35 -20.02 -12.47
C SER A 411 -0.73 -20.70 -11.15
N ILE A 412 -1.25 -19.94 -10.17
CA ILE A 412 -1.61 -20.46 -8.83
C ILE A 412 -2.68 -21.54 -8.93
N THR A 413 -2.49 -22.62 -8.19
CA THR A 413 -3.38 -23.78 -8.11
C THR A 413 -4.29 -23.71 -6.86
N GLU A 414 -5.39 -24.50 -6.87
CA GLU A 414 -6.27 -24.64 -5.69
C GLU A 414 -5.50 -25.18 -4.49
N ASP A 415 -4.59 -26.16 -4.69
CA ASP A 415 -3.77 -26.75 -3.63
C ASP A 415 -2.88 -25.70 -2.94
N GLU A 416 -2.27 -24.79 -3.72
CA GLU A 416 -1.44 -23.70 -3.17
C GLU A 416 -2.28 -22.70 -2.36
N VAL A 417 -3.46 -22.34 -2.83
CA VAL A 417 -4.40 -21.50 -2.07
C VAL A 417 -4.80 -22.18 -0.77
N MET A 418 -5.11 -23.47 -0.82
CA MET A 418 -5.49 -24.22 0.38
C MET A 418 -4.34 -24.41 1.37
N ALA A 419 -3.10 -24.54 0.87
CA ALA A 419 -1.90 -24.58 1.71
C ALA A 419 -1.70 -23.23 2.41
N ALA A 420 -1.78 -22.11 1.67
CA ALA A 420 -1.67 -20.76 2.21
C ALA A 420 -2.80 -20.47 3.22
N ALA A 421 -4.04 -20.89 2.93
CA ALA A 421 -5.18 -20.73 3.84
C ALA A 421 -4.97 -21.44 5.18
N ARG A 422 -4.48 -22.70 5.16
CA ARG A 422 -4.21 -23.46 6.40
C ARG A 422 -3.07 -22.86 7.22
N ASP A 423 -2.10 -22.25 6.56
CA ASP A 423 -0.95 -21.63 7.21
C ASP A 423 -1.35 -20.30 7.90
N VAL A 424 -2.12 -19.45 7.21
CA VAL A 424 -2.43 -18.10 7.69
C VAL A 424 -3.67 -18.07 8.57
N LEU A 425 -4.75 -18.78 8.25
CA LEU A 425 -6.01 -18.71 8.99
C LEU A 425 -5.98 -19.51 10.31
N ASN A 426 -4.88 -19.40 11.04
CA ASN A 426 -4.70 -19.99 12.37
C ASN A 426 -5.11 -18.99 13.45
N ARG A 427 -6.09 -19.34 14.29
CA ARG A 427 -6.63 -18.47 15.34
C ARG A 427 -5.60 -18.07 16.40
N ASP A 428 -4.56 -18.85 16.62
CA ASP A 428 -3.51 -18.52 17.56
C ASP A 428 -2.69 -17.32 17.10
N ASN A 429 -2.65 -17.05 15.80
CA ASN A 429 -1.98 -15.90 15.21
C ASN A 429 -2.92 -14.68 15.03
N ALA A 430 -4.19 -14.78 15.46
CA ALA A 430 -5.19 -13.79 15.18
C ALA A 430 -5.35 -12.73 16.26
N VAL A 431 -5.64 -11.50 15.83
CA VAL A 431 -6.25 -10.47 16.67
C VAL A 431 -7.67 -10.25 16.18
N THR A 432 -8.64 -10.36 17.07
CA THR A 432 -10.06 -10.08 16.76
C THR A 432 -10.49 -8.82 17.49
N GLY A 433 -10.91 -7.80 16.75
CA GLY A 433 -11.48 -6.56 17.24
C GLY A 433 -13.00 -6.54 17.07
N TRP A 434 -13.70 -6.14 18.10
CA TRP A 434 -15.12 -5.82 18.06
C TRP A 434 -15.32 -4.34 18.29
N LEU A 435 -16.05 -3.69 17.40
CA LEU A 435 -16.52 -2.32 17.58
C LEU A 435 -18.04 -2.34 17.79
N THR A 436 -18.50 -1.73 18.89
CA THR A 436 -19.91 -1.79 19.25
C THR A 436 -20.34 -0.51 20.00
N PRO A 437 -21.59 -0.09 19.92
CA PRO A 437 -22.10 0.92 20.83
C PRO A 437 -22.02 0.41 22.30
N PRO A 438 -21.99 1.29 23.30
CA PRO A 438 -22.08 0.91 24.70
C PRO A 438 -23.31 0.04 24.93
N GLN A 439 -23.17 -1.04 25.72
CA GLN A 439 -24.33 -1.79 26.15
C GLN A 439 -25.18 -0.89 27.08
N GLU A 440 -26.47 -0.75 26.75
CA GLU A 440 -27.42 -0.13 27.70
C GLU A 440 -27.36 -0.94 28.99
N THR A 441 -26.83 -0.34 30.07
CA THR A 441 -26.97 -0.90 31.40
C THR A 441 -28.46 -0.91 31.70
N ALA A 442 -29.06 -2.11 31.68
CA ALA A 442 -30.42 -2.30 32.14
C ALA A 442 -30.52 -1.71 33.58
N GLN A 443 -31.24 -0.56 33.68
CA GLN A 443 -31.58 0.07 34.97
C GLN A 443 -32.63 -0.76 35.68
#